data_f04f04155472fb6def12abffb4a76b33
#
_entry.id   f04f04155472fb6def12abffb4a76b33
#
_cell.length_a   1.000
_cell.length_b   1.000
_cell.length_c   1.000
_cell.angle_alpha   90.00
_cell.angle_beta   90.00
_cell.angle_gamma   90.00
#
_symmetry.space_group_name_H-M   'P 1'
#
loop_
_entity.id
_entity.type
_entity.pdbx_description
1 polymer ?
#
loop_
_entity_poly.entity_id
_entity_poly.type
_entity_poly.pdbx_seq_one_letter_code
_entity_poly.pdbx_strand_id
1 'polypeptide(L)'
;MNYSEQELKELRKQIIDKIVVVRTEKGITQMKLAEMLGTHRSNISRLEKGEHNPSLDMLLKIAAVLDIEFDIQPSKIIEHRLENIYELRLYDITLLSFSLEDKGIQGLVPHIKEINEKTKHIFPMDLEISDAGLLKWLEQRVIPKNRTFVDEILKTLKLSVNDTKGIIDVCKGLSLNDSFWVVPKNFDGKFSEYNLYENRFSEILSLVAYTGIGQSNAAFTTSPELTTNGMLPKAWRFIESDGIYLYKGGTLGFANSGNEPYSEYYACQIAKMMGLNAVRYDLENWKGILASKCKLFTDINTSFIPIGRIVKTGGLKAVLDYYDTLGKEFSEQLRSMLIFDAVSYNEDRHFGNFGLLRDNHTGEITAPAPIFDNGLSLFNYAMSDDIANLDEYAKTRGPAYGNISFESICQEVTGKLQIQQLRKLIGFKFERHPKINLPEERLNSIEKHVEKRIRQLLK
;
A
#
# COMPACT_ATOMS: atom_id res chain seq x y z
N MET A 1 21.91 -2.73 33.81
CA MET A 1 22.34 -3.63 32.72
C MET A 1 23.85 -3.71 32.75
N ASN A 2 24.42 -4.88 32.98
CA ASN A 2 25.87 -5.07 32.94
C ASN A 2 26.20 -5.84 31.66
N TYR A 3 26.90 -5.21 30.72
CA TYR A 3 27.51 -5.92 29.61
C TYR A 3 28.55 -6.91 30.16
N SER A 4 28.56 -8.12 29.67
CA SER A 4 29.65 -9.05 29.97
C SER A 4 30.95 -8.53 29.33
N GLU A 5 32.08 -8.87 29.94
CA GLU A 5 33.39 -8.45 29.41
C GLU A 5 33.62 -8.94 27.98
N GLN A 6 32.99 -10.07 27.61
CA GLN A 6 33.07 -10.67 26.30
C GLN A 6 32.30 -9.88 25.24
N GLU A 7 31.12 -9.38 25.57
CA GLU A 7 30.31 -8.53 24.69
C GLU A 7 30.96 -7.17 24.44
N LEU A 8 31.56 -6.58 25.45
CA LEU A 8 32.33 -5.31 25.30
C LEU A 8 33.56 -5.52 24.42
N LYS A 9 34.20 -6.70 24.50
CA LYS A 9 35.31 -7.06 23.65
C LYS A 9 34.94 -7.21 22.19
N GLU A 10 33.79 -7.82 21.91
CA GLU A 10 33.23 -7.98 20.55
C GLU A 10 32.88 -6.63 19.91
N LEU A 11 32.19 -5.75 20.64
CA LEU A 11 31.86 -4.40 20.18
C LEU A 11 33.10 -3.57 19.87
N ARG A 12 34.07 -3.66 20.76
CA ARG A 12 35.35 -2.97 20.57
C ARG A 12 36.08 -3.44 19.31
N LYS A 13 36.06 -4.76 19.07
CA LYS A 13 36.62 -5.37 17.88
C LYS A 13 35.97 -4.86 16.60
N GLN A 14 34.64 -4.77 16.56
CA GLN A 14 33.90 -4.26 15.40
C GLN A 14 34.28 -2.80 15.07
N ILE A 15 34.47 -1.94 16.08
CA ILE A 15 34.95 -0.55 15.88
C ILE A 15 36.34 -0.53 15.31
N ILE A 16 37.23 -1.34 15.86
CA ILE A 16 38.64 -1.42 15.44
C ILE A 16 38.75 -1.95 14.01
N ASP A 17 37.99 -3.01 13.66
CA ASP A 17 38.00 -3.58 12.31
C ASP A 17 37.57 -2.53 11.27
N LYS A 18 36.56 -1.71 11.55
CA LYS A 18 36.14 -0.59 10.68
C LYS A 18 37.28 0.45 10.51
N ILE A 19 37.96 0.79 11.59
CA ILE A 19 39.13 1.70 11.54
C ILE A 19 40.25 1.12 10.65
N VAL A 20 40.51 -0.18 10.77
CA VAL A 20 41.53 -0.87 9.96
C VAL A 20 41.16 -0.83 8.47
N VAL A 21 39.89 -1.08 8.14
CA VAL A 21 39.40 -1.02 6.75
C VAL A 21 39.64 0.37 6.17
N VAL A 22 39.15 1.44 6.82
CA VAL A 22 39.28 2.81 6.32
C VAL A 22 40.74 3.22 6.21
N ARG A 23 41.58 2.89 7.20
CA ARG A 23 43.02 3.16 7.14
C ARG A 23 43.66 2.51 5.92
N THR A 24 43.32 1.25 5.66
CA THR A 24 43.88 0.45 4.56
C THR A 24 43.43 0.99 3.20
N GLU A 25 42.16 1.31 3.06
CA GLU A 25 41.58 1.91 1.85
C GLU A 25 42.21 3.26 1.50
N LYS A 26 42.55 4.04 2.54
CA LYS A 26 43.29 5.31 2.36
C LYS A 26 44.81 5.12 2.14
N GLY A 27 45.32 3.89 2.08
CA GLY A 27 46.74 3.58 1.88
C GLY A 27 47.66 4.00 3.04
N ILE A 28 47.11 4.26 4.21
CA ILE A 28 47.86 4.74 5.39
C ILE A 28 48.45 3.52 6.12
N THR A 29 49.77 3.45 6.27
CA THR A 29 50.41 2.39 7.03
C THR A 29 50.24 2.58 8.54
N GLN A 30 50.40 1.51 9.34
CA GLN A 30 50.40 1.62 10.81
C GLN A 30 51.45 2.62 11.34
N MET A 31 52.62 2.68 10.68
CA MET A 31 53.70 3.64 10.99
C MET A 31 53.23 5.08 10.74
N LYS A 32 52.61 5.32 9.58
CA LYS A 32 52.12 6.65 9.21
C LYS A 32 51.00 7.12 10.12
N LEU A 33 50.06 6.24 10.47
CA LEU A 33 48.99 6.55 11.43
C LEU A 33 49.58 6.88 12.81
N ALA A 34 50.60 6.13 13.27
CA ALA A 34 51.25 6.39 14.54
C ALA A 34 51.97 7.76 14.56
N GLU A 35 52.63 8.14 13.48
CA GLU A 35 53.21 9.49 13.31
C GLU A 35 52.17 10.59 13.42
N MET A 36 51.06 10.47 12.68
CA MET A 36 49.96 11.45 12.67
C MET A 36 49.29 11.60 14.05
N LEU A 37 49.28 10.56 14.86
CA LEU A 37 48.70 10.54 16.19
C LEU A 37 49.72 10.87 17.32
N GLY A 38 51.00 11.07 16.99
CA GLY A 38 52.06 11.30 17.96
C GLY A 38 52.28 10.12 18.90
N THR A 39 52.19 8.88 18.41
CA THR A 39 52.35 7.64 19.19
C THR A 39 53.31 6.66 18.52
N HIS A 40 53.58 5.53 19.16
CA HIS A 40 54.42 4.48 18.60
C HIS A 40 53.66 3.50 17.73
N ARG A 41 54.25 2.97 16.65
CA ARG A 41 53.67 1.95 15.78
C ARG A 41 53.15 0.74 16.56
N SER A 42 53.88 0.32 17.62
CA SER A 42 53.47 -0.81 18.45
C SER A 42 52.11 -0.62 19.12
N ASN A 43 51.75 0.62 19.46
CA ASN A 43 50.48 0.95 20.05
C ASN A 43 49.34 0.79 19.04
N ILE A 44 49.58 1.21 17.80
CA ILE A 44 48.59 1.01 16.70
C ILE A 44 48.45 -0.46 16.36
N SER A 45 49.55 -1.21 16.29
CA SER A 45 49.51 -2.66 16.03
C SER A 45 48.73 -3.42 17.12
N ARG A 46 48.94 -3.09 18.40
CA ARG A 46 48.18 -3.71 19.52
C ARG A 46 46.73 -3.31 19.54
N LEU A 47 46.41 -2.08 19.18
CA LEU A 47 45.05 -1.59 19.03
C LEU A 47 44.33 -2.40 17.93
N GLU A 48 44.93 -2.52 16.75
CA GLU A 48 44.34 -3.26 15.61
C GLU A 48 44.18 -4.76 15.87
N LYS A 49 45.00 -5.34 16.75
CA LYS A 49 44.84 -6.72 17.20
C LYS A 49 43.80 -6.90 18.31
N GLY A 50 43.22 -5.82 18.82
CA GLY A 50 42.27 -5.86 19.94
C GLY A 50 42.96 -6.13 21.30
N GLU A 51 44.27 -6.04 21.39
CA GLU A 51 45.09 -6.26 22.60
C GLU A 51 45.15 -5.02 23.52
N HIS A 52 44.60 -3.89 23.03
CA HIS A 52 44.59 -2.62 23.77
C HIS A 52 43.19 -2.06 23.85
N ASN A 53 42.85 -1.50 25.01
CA ASN A 53 41.59 -0.81 25.19
C ASN A 53 41.79 0.70 24.94
N PRO A 54 41.40 1.23 23.77
CA PRO A 54 41.57 2.64 23.47
C PRO A 54 40.66 3.50 24.33
N SER A 55 41.14 4.66 24.77
CA SER A 55 40.31 5.69 25.33
C SER A 55 39.42 6.32 24.27
N LEU A 56 38.29 6.93 24.66
CA LEU A 56 37.45 7.68 23.73
C LEU A 56 38.24 8.75 22.98
N ASP A 57 39.13 9.46 23.67
CA ASP A 57 39.98 10.48 23.07
C ASP A 57 40.91 9.92 21.98
N MET A 58 41.41 8.70 22.18
CA MET A 58 42.21 8.02 21.17
C MET A 58 41.38 7.66 19.93
N LEU A 59 40.17 7.18 20.11
CA LEU A 59 39.25 6.89 19.00
C LEU A 59 38.88 8.16 18.25
N LEU A 60 38.57 9.25 18.93
CA LEU A 60 38.25 10.55 18.31
C LEU A 60 39.45 11.12 17.52
N LYS A 61 40.67 11.00 18.04
CA LYS A 61 41.89 11.39 17.30
C LYS A 61 42.10 10.55 16.05
N ILE A 62 41.89 9.24 16.13
CA ILE A 62 41.98 8.35 14.96
C ILE A 62 40.90 8.73 13.92
N ALA A 63 39.68 8.99 14.36
CA ALA A 63 38.62 9.41 13.49
C ALA A 63 38.93 10.72 12.76
N ALA A 64 39.39 11.72 13.48
CA ALA A 64 39.80 13.01 12.89
C ALA A 64 40.93 12.86 11.86
N VAL A 65 41.93 12.01 12.15
CA VAL A 65 43.08 11.77 11.24
C VAL A 65 42.65 10.96 10.00
N LEU A 66 41.71 10.03 10.15
CA LEU A 66 41.23 9.18 9.07
C LEU A 66 39.98 9.75 8.38
N ASP A 67 39.51 10.94 8.79
CA ASP A 67 38.28 11.56 8.25
C ASP A 67 37.09 10.60 8.34
N ILE A 68 36.90 10.05 9.54
CA ILE A 68 35.79 9.15 9.89
C ILE A 68 34.78 9.96 10.70
N GLU A 69 33.55 10.03 10.26
CA GLU A 69 32.46 10.53 11.09
C GLU A 69 31.94 9.42 12.02
N PHE A 70 31.93 9.69 13.32
CA PHE A 70 31.22 8.86 14.29
C PHE A 70 29.75 9.31 14.34
N ASP A 71 28.87 8.53 13.75
CA ASP A 71 27.44 8.67 13.99
C ASP A 71 27.06 7.84 15.22
N ILE A 72 26.69 8.54 16.32
CA ILE A 72 26.20 7.88 17.53
C ILE A 72 24.72 7.58 17.31
N GLN A 73 24.46 6.44 16.69
CA GLN A 73 23.11 5.90 16.62
C GLN A 73 22.88 4.99 17.84
N PRO A 74 21.66 4.98 18.43
CA PRO A 74 21.30 3.98 19.43
C PRO A 74 21.60 2.60 18.87
N SER A 75 22.43 1.82 19.59
CA SER A 75 22.89 0.55 19.06
C SER A 75 21.71 -0.42 18.91
N LYS A 76 21.60 -1.08 17.74
CA LYS A 76 20.70 -2.23 17.52
C LYS A 76 20.84 -3.33 18.60
N ILE A 77 21.91 -3.32 19.38
CA ILE A 77 22.21 -4.29 20.46
C ILE A 77 21.35 -4.02 21.71
N ILE A 78 20.96 -2.76 21.95
CA ILE A 78 20.00 -2.47 23.04
C ILE A 78 18.59 -2.89 22.63
N GLU A 79 18.26 -2.77 21.34
CA GLU A 79 16.97 -3.24 20.78
C GLU A 79 16.83 -4.78 20.82
N HIS A 80 17.92 -5.56 20.69
CA HIS A 80 17.86 -7.03 20.77
C HIS A 80 17.66 -7.59 22.18
N ARG A 81 17.81 -6.79 23.25
CA ARG A 81 17.61 -7.23 24.65
C ARG A 81 16.34 -6.72 25.30
N LEU A 82 15.78 -5.64 24.81
CA LEU A 82 14.35 -5.35 25.04
C LEU A 82 13.64 -6.33 24.10
N GLU A 83 12.89 -7.28 24.63
CA GLU A 83 11.98 -8.08 23.79
C GLU A 83 11.35 -7.09 22.81
N ASN A 84 11.47 -7.35 21.49
CA ASN A 84 10.85 -6.53 20.43
C ASN A 84 9.33 -6.69 20.57
N ILE A 85 8.77 -6.11 21.65
CA ILE A 85 7.35 -6.16 21.94
C ILE A 85 6.70 -4.96 21.27
N TYR A 86 5.74 -5.27 20.42
CA TYR A 86 4.90 -4.33 19.72
C TYR A 86 3.47 -4.41 20.27
N GLU A 87 2.73 -3.36 20.02
CA GLU A 87 1.30 -3.28 20.26
C GLU A 87 0.58 -3.01 18.95
N LEU A 88 -0.45 -3.79 18.67
CA LEU A 88 -1.48 -3.44 17.71
C LEU A 88 -2.48 -2.54 18.43
N ARG A 89 -2.67 -1.34 17.92
CA ARG A 89 -3.59 -0.35 18.45
C ARG A 89 -4.65 0.05 17.45
N LEU A 90 -5.82 0.41 17.96
CA LEU A 90 -6.81 1.21 17.25
C LEU A 90 -6.87 2.56 17.95
N TYR A 91 -6.55 3.65 17.27
CA TYR A 91 -6.24 4.93 17.93
C TYR A 91 -5.18 4.75 19.02
N ASP A 92 -5.45 5.20 20.24
CA ASP A 92 -4.57 5.00 21.38
C ASP A 92 -4.97 3.78 22.26
N ILE A 93 -5.88 2.94 21.76
CA ILE A 93 -6.36 1.74 22.47
C ILE A 93 -5.52 0.53 22.06
N THR A 94 -4.78 -0.06 22.99
CA THR A 94 -4.06 -1.31 22.75
C THR A 94 -5.04 -2.49 22.66
N LEU A 95 -4.99 -3.19 21.53
CA LEU A 95 -5.81 -4.37 21.25
C LEU A 95 -5.09 -5.65 21.68
N LEU A 96 -3.84 -5.82 21.25
CA LEU A 96 -2.97 -6.92 21.64
C LEU A 96 -1.50 -6.48 21.66
N SER A 97 -0.67 -7.23 22.39
CA SER A 97 0.78 -7.11 22.34
C SER A 97 1.42 -8.40 21.80
N PHE A 98 2.54 -8.25 21.11
CA PHE A 98 3.25 -9.37 20.50
C PHE A 98 4.75 -9.08 20.40
N SER A 99 5.58 -10.12 20.47
CA SER A 99 6.98 -10.00 20.06
C SER A 99 7.12 -10.24 18.58
N LEU A 100 8.10 -9.59 17.96
CA LEU A 100 8.37 -9.68 16.53
C LEU A 100 9.85 -10.02 16.32
N GLU A 101 10.12 -11.25 15.90
CA GLU A 101 11.45 -11.74 15.63
C GLU A 101 11.70 -11.79 14.12
N ASP A 102 12.83 -11.22 13.67
CA ASP A 102 13.33 -11.44 12.33
C ASP A 102 14.32 -12.63 12.35
N LYS A 103 13.93 -13.73 11.75
CA LYS A 103 14.76 -14.96 11.64
C LYS A 103 15.55 -15.02 10.33
N GLY A 104 15.78 -13.91 9.70
CA GLY A 104 16.54 -13.81 8.45
C GLY A 104 15.87 -14.59 7.32
N ILE A 105 16.49 -15.69 6.83
CA ILE A 105 15.95 -16.51 5.73
C ILE A 105 14.57 -17.11 6.05
N GLN A 106 14.26 -17.34 7.32
CA GLN A 106 12.95 -17.88 7.75
C GLN A 106 11.86 -16.78 7.81
N GLY A 107 12.25 -15.51 7.65
CA GLY A 107 11.34 -14.38 7.65
C GLY A 107 10.93 -13.91 9.04
N LEU A 108 9.88 -13.10 9.06
CA LEU A 108 9.33 -12.48 10.26
C LEU A 108 8.44 -13.44 11.02
N VAL A 109 8.61 -13.53 12.34
CA VAL A 109 7.81 -14.41 13.21
C VAL A 109 7.24 -13.59 14.36
N PRO A 110 5.93 -13.31 14.36
CA PRO A 110 5.25 -12.70 15.50
C PRO A 110 4.87 -13.78 16.52
N HIS A 111 4.84 -13.40 17.81
CA HIS A 111 4.29 -14.22 18.88
C HIS A 111 3.39 -13.35 19.76
N ILE A 112 2.10 -13.65 19.75
CA ILE A 112 1.10 -12.94 20.57
C ILE A 112 1.40 -13.21 22.06
N LYS A 113 1.49 -12.14 22.85
CA LYS A 113 1.76 -12.19 24.29
C LYS A 113 0.51 -11.94 25.12
N GLU A 114 -0.21 -10.89 24.82
CA GLU A 114 -1.39 -10.45 25.56
C GLU A 114 -2.49 -10.02 24.60
N ILE A 115 -3.73 -10.28 24.94
CA ILE A 115 -4.92 -9.89 24.19
C ILE A 115 -5.82 -9.09 25.12
N ASN A 116 -6.25 -7.91 24.68
CA ASN A 116 -7.23 -7.12 25.41
C ASN A 116 -8.65 -7.63 25.10
N GLU A 117 -9.14 -8.54 25.92
CA GLU A 117 -10.44 -9.18 25.77
C GLU A 117 -11.61 -8.18 25.67
N LYS A 118 -11.50 -7.03 26.35
CA LYS A 118 -12.56 -6.00 26.38
C LYS A 118 -12.73 -5.30 25.03
N THR A 119 -11.71 -5.33 24.18
CA THR A 119 -11.69 -4.64 22.90
C THR A 119 -11.90 -5.57 21.69
N LYS A 120 -12.25 -6.85 21.91
CA LYS A 120 -12.45 -7.82 20.83
C LYS A 120 -13.43 -7.37 19.75
N HIS A 121 -14.46 -6.63 20.10
CA HIS A 121 -15.47 -6.12 19.16
C HIS A 121 -14.92 -5.11 18.15
N ILE A 122 -13.81 -4.42 18.48
CA ILE A 122 -13.14 -3.45 17.60
C ILE A 122 -11.86 -3.98 16.96
N PHE A 123 -11.53 -5.26 17.13
CA PHE A 123 -10.41 -5.88 16.41
C PHE A 123 -10.59 -5.79 14.89
N PRO A 124 -9.51 -5.79 14.09
CA PRO A 124 -9.64 -5.92 12.63
C PRO A 124 -10.43 -7.19 12.29
N MET A 125 -11.48 -7.07 11.48
CA MET A 125 -12.32 -8.22 11.10
C MET A 125 -11.57 -9.27 10.28
N ASP A 126 -10.50 -8.87 9.60
CA ASP A 126 -9.64 -9.72 8.78
C ASP A 126 -8.47 -10.33 9.55
N LEU A 127 -8.30 -10.00 10.83
CA LEU A 127 -7.28 -10.54 11.71
C LEU A 127 -7.76 -11.84 12.38
N GLU A 128 -7.18 -12.96 12.00
CA GLU A 128 -7.26 -14.18 12.79
C GLU A 128 -6.30 -14.07 13.98
N ILE A 129 -6.84 -14.24 15.22
CA ILE A 129 -6.06 -14.09 16.45
C ILE A 129 -5.20 -15.36 16.65
N SER A 130 -4.12 -15.46 15.89
CA SER A 130 -3.07 -16.47 15.95
C SER A 130 -1.75 -15.86 15.46
N ASP A 131 -0.62 -16.45 15.80
CA ASP A 131 0.69 -15.96 15.31
C ASP A 131 0.74 -15.95 13.78
N ALA A 132 0.23 -16.97 13.13
CA ALA A 132 0.15 -17.05 11.67
C ALA A 132 -0.83 -16.01 11.07
N GLY A 133 -1.98 -15.81 11.71
CA GLY A 133 -2.95 -14.79 11.30
C GLY A 133 -2.39 -13.38 11.46
N LEU A 134 -1.69 -13.12 12.56
CA LEU A 134 -1.02 -11.83 12.80
C LEU A 134 0.10 -11.58 11.78
N LEU A 135 0.92 -12.59 11.44
CA LEU A 135 1.93 -12.46 10.40
C LEU A 135 1.29 -12.06 9.07
N LYS A 136 0.27 -12.79 8.64
CA LYS A 136 -0.45 -12.50 7.39
C LYS A 136 -1.06 -11.09 7.39
N TRP A 137 -1.60 -10.65 8.52
CA TRP A 137 -2.15 -9.30 8.66
C TRP A 137 -1.08 -8.22 8.57
N LEU A 138 0.10 -8.42 9.19
CA LEU A 138 1.26 -7.53 9.11
C LEU A 138 1.82 -7.43 7.68
N GLU A 139 1.92 -8.57 6.97
CA GLU A 139 2.37 -8.61 5.57
C GLU A 139 1.44 -7.83 4.62
N GLN A 140 0.16 -7.73 4.95
CA GLN A 140 -0.81 -6.92 4.21
C GLN A 140 -0.71 -5.41 4.51
N ARG A 141 0.13 -5.02 5.47
CA ARG A 141 0.34 -3.63 5.89
C ARG A 141 1.71 -3.09 5.48
N VAL A 142 2.29 -3.70 4.47
CA VAL A 142 3.49 -3.20 3.81
C VAL A 142 3.26 -3.11 2.31
N ILE A 143 4.07 -2.32 1.64
CA ILE A 143 3.99 -2.13 0.19
C ILE A 143 4.15 -3.46 -0.55
N PRO A 144 3.27 -3.77 -1.54
CA PRO A 144 3.39 -4.98 -2.34
C PRO A 144 4.69 -5.03 -3.15
N LYS A 145 5.33 -6.20 -3.20
CA LYS A 145 6.59 -6.42 -3.92
C LYS A 145 6.50 -6.17 -5.43
N ASN A 146 5.31 -6.31 -6.01
CA ASN A 146 5.04 -6.10 -7.44
C ASN A 146 4.50 -4.71 -7.77
N ARG A 147 4.49 -3.77 -6.81
CA ARG A 147 4.11 -2.38 -7.09
C ARG A 147 5.15 -1.70 -7.97
N THR A 148 4.71 -0.95 -8.95
CA THR A 148 5.60 -0.11 -9.75
C THR A 148 6.39 0.84 -8.85
N PHE A 149 7.69 0.96 -9.09
CA PHE A 149 8.64 1.78 -8.34
C PHE A 149 8.82 1.39 -6.86
N VAL A 150 8.51 0.15 -6.47
CA VAL A 150 8.66 -0.31 -5.09
C VAL A 150 10.12 -0.18 -4.60
N ASP A 151 11.08 -0.53 -5.42
CA ASP A 151 12.51 -0.46 -5.06
C ASP A 151 12.96 1.00 -4.90
N GLU A 152 12.51 1.90 -5.76
CA GLU A 152 12.80 3.34 -5.69
C GLU A 152 12.19 3.96 -4.41
N ILE A 153 10.94 3.60 -4.08
CA ILE A 153 10.26 4.05 -2.86
C ILE A 153 11.06 3.61 -1.63
N LEU A 154 11.38 2.32 -1.53
CA LEU A 154 12.07 1.76 -0.36
C LEU A 154 13.51 2.21 -0.26
N LYS A 155 14.23 2.35 -1.39
CA LYS A 155 15.59 2.88 -1.43
C LYS A 155 15.68 4.30 -0.89
N THR A 156 14.66 5.14 -1.09
CA THR A 156 14.59 6.49 -0.53
C THR A 156 14.65 6.47 1.00
N LEU A 157 14.19 5.38 1.63
CA LEU A 157 14.20 5.16 3.08
C LEU A 157 15.32 4.23 3.54
N LYS A 158 16.24 3.84 2.65
CA LYS A 158 17.30 2.84 2.91
C LYS A 158 16.74 1.47 3.34
N LEU A 159 15.56 1.11 2.85
CA LEU A 159 14.89 -0.17 3.09
C LEU A 159 14.95 -1.05 1.83
N SER A 160 14.67 -2.33 2.01
CA SER A 160 14.49 -3.29 0.91
C SER A 160 13.11 -3.93 0.96
N VAL A 161 12.67 -4.48 -0.17
CA VAL A 161 11.37 -5.18 -0.32
C VAL A 161 11.22 -6.41 0.58
N ASN A 162 12.32 -6.93 1.12
CA ASN A 162 12.33 -8.07 2.03
C ASN A 162 12.41 -7.66 3.51
N ASP A 163 12.57 -6.38 3.80
CA ASP A 163 12.66 -5.85 5.17
C ASP A 163 11.26 -5.46 5.69
N THR A 164 10.38 -6.43 5.83
CA THR A 164 9.01 -6.22 6.33
C THR A 164 9.00 -5.53 7.70
N LYS A 165 9.92 -5.93 8.61
CA LYS A 165 10.03 -5.31 9.93
C LYS A 165 10.43 -3.84 9.83
N GLY A 166 11.49 -3.53 9.07
CA GLY A 166 11.95 -2.16 8.87
C GLY A 166 10.88 -1.27 8.22
N ILE A 167 10.10 -1.81 7.28
CA ILE A 167 8.97 -1.10 6.66
C ILE A 167 7.91 -0.78 7.74
N ILE A 168 7.53 -1.76 8.59
CA ILE A 168 6.57 -1.56 9.68
C ILE A 168 7.09 -0.54 10.69
N ASP A 169 8.36 -0.60 11.07
CA ASP A 169 8.97 0.33 12.02
C ASP A 169 8.89 1.79 11.52
N VAL A 170 9.03 2.01 10.20
CA VAL A 170 8.91 3.33 9.57
C VAL A 170 7.44 3.74 9.43
N CYS A 171 6.60 2.92 8.78
CA CYS A 171 5.22 3.28 8.46
C CYS A 171 4.24 3.02 9.61
N LYS A 172 4.66 2.34 10.69
CA LYS A 172 3.82 1.90 11.81
C LYS A 172 2.59 1.08 11.36
N GLY A 173 2.66 0.47 10.17
CA GLY A 173 1.53 -0.22 9.56
C GLY A 173 0.32 0.69 9.31
N LEU A 174 0.45 2.00 9.34
CA LEU A 174 -0.63 2.95 9.07
C LEU A 174 -1.11 2.86 7.62
N SER A 175 -2.41 2.91 7.43
CA SER A 175 -3.07 2.82 6.12
C SER A 175 -4.21 3.83 6.01
N LEU A 176 -4.51 4.28 4.79
CA LEU A 176 -5.71 5.06 4.51
C LEU A 176 -6.97 4.18 4.38
N ASN A 177 -6.87 2.88 4.67
CA ASN A 177 -8.04 2.00 4.72
C ASN A 177 -8.67 1.92 6.11
N ASP A 178 -7.94 2.30 7.17
CA ASP A 178 -8.39 2.15 8.56
C ASP A 178 -7.53 2.97 9.53
N SER A 179 -7.83 2.88 10.83
CA SER A 179 -7.11 3.57 11.91
C SER A 179 -6.31 2.63 12.83
N PHE A 180 -5.98 1.43 12.34
CA PHE A 180 -5.07 0.53 13.04
C PHE A 180 -3.61 0.89 12.79
N TRP A 181 -2.77 0.69 13.82
CA TRP A 181 -1.34 0.88 13.70
C TRP A 181 -0.56 -0.03 14.64
N VAL A 182 0.74 -0.17 14.37
CA VAL A 182 1.66 -1.03 15.11
C VAL A 182 2.81 -0.19 15.63
N VAL A 183 3.01 -0.21 16.92
CA VAL A 183 4.05 0.57 17.60
C VAL A 183 4.80 -0.27 18.64
N PRO A 184 6.06 0.06 18.97
CA PRO A 184 6.75 -0.55 20.12
C PRO A 184 5.94 -0.35 21.43
N LYS A 185 5.97 -1.32 22.34
CA LYS A 185 5.20 -1.28 23.61
C LYS A 185 5.42 -0.02 24.45
N ASN A 186 6.62 0.57 24.37
CA ASN A 186 6.98 1.77 25.12
C ASN A 186 6.91 3.06 24.27
N PHE A 187 6.18 3.01 23.15
CA PHE A 187 5.99 4.16 22.30
C PHE A 187 5.00 5.13 22.93
N ASP A 188 5.45 6.35 23.22
CA ASP A 188 4.71 7.40 23.93
C ASP A 188 3.93 8.35 23.00
N GLY A 189 4.12 8.24 21.68
CA GLY A 189 3.39 9.03 20.68
C GLY A 189 1.92 8.65 20.60
N LYS A 190 1.06 9.63 20.32
CA LYS A 190 -0.39 9.47 20.17
C LYS A 190 -0.79 9.28 18.72
N PHE A 191 -1.87 8.55 18.46
CA PHE A 191 -2.40 8.34 17.13
C PHE A 191 -2.67 9.65 16.37
N SER A 192 -3.14 10.69 17.08
CA SER A 192 -3.39 12.01 16.48
C SER A 192 -2.14 12.66 15.87
N GLU A 193 -0.93 12.29 16.32
CA GLU A 193 0.33 12.84 15.83
C GLU A 193 0.86 12.11 14.57
N TYR A 194 0.35 10.91 14.29
CA TYR A 194 0.89 10.03 13.24
C TYR A 194 -0.12 9.60 12.19
N ASN A 195 -1.44 9.66 12.46
CA ASN A 195 -2.44 9.18 11.53
C ASN A 195 -2.35 9.87 10.16
N LEU A 196 -2.70 9.13 9.10
CA LEU A 196 -2.59 9.60 7.72
C LEU A 196 -3.78 10.46 7.25
N TYR A 197 -4.81 10.62 8.07
CA TYR A 197 -6.00 11.39 7.73
C TYR A 197 -5.85 12.89 8.05
N GLU A 198 -5.16 13.21 9.14
CA GLU A 198 -5.02 14.57 9.66
C GLU A 198 -3.61 15.12 9.53
N ASN A 199 -2.61 14.24 9.37
CA ASN A 199 -1.22 14.63 9.26
C ASN A 199 -0.74 14.61 7.81
N ARG A 200 0.09 15.59 7.44
CA ARG A 200 0.72 15.62 6.12
C ARG A 200 1.72 14.48 6.01
N PHE A 201 1.71 13.82 4.88
CA PHE A 201 2.68 12.80 4.53
C PHE A 201 3.69 13.28 3.47
N SER A 202 4.74 12.50 3.26
CA SER A 202 5.88 12.89 2.42
C SER A 202 5.53 13.13 0.97
N GLU A 203 5.63 14.37 0.49
CA GLU A 203 5.49 14.72 -0.93
C GLU A 203 6.60 14.10 -1.78
N ILE A 204 7.78 13.87 -1.20
CA ILE A 204 8.91 13.23 -1.89
C ILE A 204 8.56 11.77 -2.19
N LEU A 205 8.04 11.03 -1.20
CA LEU A 205 7.61 9.65 -1.42
C LEU A 205 6.45 9.56 -2.41
N SER A 206 5.50 10.48 -2.36
CA SER A 206 4.41 10.56 -3.35
C SER A 206 4.95 10.79 -4.76
N LEU A 207 5.96 11.65 -4.93
CA LEU A 207 6.60 11.89 -6.22
C LEU A 207 7.31 10.64 -6.72
N VAL A 208 8.12 9.98 -5.88
CA VAL A 208 8.83 8.74 -6.24
C VAL A 208 7.83 7.64 -6.61
N ALA A 209 6.79 7.46 -5.82
CA ALA A 209 5.75 6.45 -6.02
C ALA A 209 4.97 6.62 -7.33
N TYR A 210 4.92 7.83 -7.86
CA TYR A 210 4.20 8.15 -9.10
C TYR A 210 5.10 8.18 -10.33
N THR A 211 6.33 8.68 -10.20
CA THR A 211 7.23 8.93 -11.33
C THR A 211 8.44 8.00 -11.40
N GLY A 212 8.76 7.29 -10.32
CA GLY A 212 10.03 6.56 -10.17
C GLY A 212 11.26 7.47 -9.99
N ILE A 213 11.08 8.79 -9.97
CA ILE A 213 12.19 9.76 -9.90
C ILE A 213 12.21 10.37 -8.50
N GLY A 214 13.34 10.21 -7.79
CA GLY A 214 13.53 10.80 -6.47
C GLY A 214 14.98 10.98 -6.10
N GLN A 215 15.23 11.86 -5.12
CA GLN A 215 16.55 12.02 -4.51
C GLN A 215 16.58 11.22 -3.20
N SER A 216 17.71 10.56 -2.94
CA SER A 216 17.97 9.87 -1.68
C SER A 216 18.11 10.89 -0.57
N ASN A 217 17.14 11.03 0.32
CA ASN A 217 17.22 11.68 1.66
C ASN A 217 15.84 12.20 2.10
N ALA A 218 14.77 11.37 1.99
CA ALA A 218 13.53 11.69 2.70
C ALA A 218 13.80 11.49 4.21
N ALA A 219 13.41 12.46 5.02
CA ALA A 219 13.30 12.25 6.45
C ALA A 219 12.33 11.09 6.72
N PHE A 220 12.60 10.28 7.75
CA PHE A 220 11.73 9.18 8.17
C PHE A 220 10.36 9.74 8.59
N THR A 221 9.39 9.69 7.68
CA THR A 221 8.02 10.11 7.96
C THR A 221 7.06 9.01 7.54
N THR A 222 5.96 8.87 8.29
CA THR A 222 4.86 8.00 7.89
C THR A 222 4.30 8.46 6.54
N SER A 223 4.01 7.51 5.66
CA SER A 223 3.45 7.80 4.34
C SER A 223 2.53 6.68 3.90
N PRO A 224 1.38 6.98 3.29
CA PRO A 224 0.47 5.97 2.76
C PRO A 224 1.11 5.15 1.63
N GLU A 225 2.17 5.66 1.00
CA GLU A 225 2.88 4.97 -0.08
C GLU A 225 3.48 3.63 0.36
N LEU A 226 3.80 3.49 1.65
CA LEU A 226 4.40 2.27 2.22
C LEU A 226 3.37 1.16 2.51
N THR A 227 2.08 1.44 2.37
CA THR A 227 1.00 0.49 2.67
C THR A 227 -0.08 0.42 1.57
N THR A 228 0.08 1.20 0.50
CA THR A 228 -0.89 1.26 -0.60
C THR A 228 -0.75 0.07 -1.53
N ASN A 229 -1.84 -0.67 -1.72
CA ASN A 229 -1.93 -1.83 -2.59
C ASN A 229 -2.06 -1.48 -4.08
N GLY A 230 -1.89 -2.51 -4.93
CA GLY A 230 -2.05 -2.46 -6.38
C GLY A 230 -0.75 -2.13 -7.13
N MET A 231 -0.66 -2.53 -8.39
CA MET A 231 0.58 -2.53 -9.18
C MET A 231 0.90 -1.20 -9.85
N LEU A 232 -0.10 -0.47 -10.34
CA LEU A 232 0.11 0.73 -11.17
C LEU A 232 0.84 1.86 -10.42
N PRO A 233 1.53 2.77 -11.14
CA PRO A 233 2.04 4.01 -10.58
C PRO A 233 0.91 4.79 -9.91
N LYS A 234 1.06 5.13 -8.65
CA LYS A 234 0.04 5.87 -7.91
C LYS A 234 0.65 6.64 -6.76
N ALA A 235 0.00 7.73 -6.37
CA ALA A 235 0.41 8.52 -5.23
C ALA A 235 -0.80 9.13 -4.52
N TRP A 236 -0.73 9.17 -3.21
CA TRP A 236 -1.64 9.94 -2.38
C TRP A 236 -1.14 11.37 -2.24
N ARG A 237 -2.07 12.31 -2.31
CA ARG A 237 -1.79 13.74 -2.16
C ARG A 237 -2.74 14.35 -1.15
N PHE A 238 -2.18 15.08 -0.21
CA PHE A 238 -2.94 15.89 0.73
C PHE A 238 -3.11 17.30 0.16
N ILE A 239 -4.34 17.67 -0.20
CA ILE A 239 -4.69 18.99 -0.74
C ILE A 239 -5.35 19.79 0.38
N GLU A 240 -4.67 20.82 0.89
CA GLU A 240 -5.05 21.55 2.12
C GLU A 240 -6.50 22.00 2.23
N SER A 241 -7.09 22.42 1.13
CA SER A 241 -8.46 22.94 1.12
C SER A 241 -9.53 21.94 0.75
N ASP A 242 -9.12 20.69 0.38
CA ASP A 242 -10.04 19.75 -0.28
C ASP A 242 -9.93 18.31 0.23
N GLY A 243 -8.81 17.95 0.87
CA GLY A 243 -8.61 16.64 1.49
C GLY A 243 -7.63 15.73 0.76
N ILE A 244 -7.80 14.43 0.91
CA ILE A 244 -6.85 13.42 0.41
C ILE A 244 -7.34 12.84 -0.91
N TYR A 245 -6.45 12.83 -1.89
CA TYR A 245 -6.72 12.34 -3.24
C TYR A 245 -5.71 11.26 -3.66
N LEU A 246 -6.21 10.20 -4.29
CA LEU A 246 -5.38 9.24 -5.02
C LEU A 246 -5.22 9.71 -6.46
N TYR A 247 -3.97 9.81 -6.90
CA TYR A 247 -3.56 9.97 -8.30
C TYR A 247 -3.05 8.63 -8.80
N LYS A 248 -3.67 8.08 -9.83
CA LYS A 248 -3.35 6.76 -10.39
C LYS A 248 -3.03 6.91 -11.86
N GLY A 249 -1.80 6.57 -12.24
CA GLY A 249 -1.35 6.52 -13.63
C GLY A 249 -1.79 5.23 -14.33
N GLY A 250 -1.50 5.14 -15.60
CA GLY A 250 -1.73 3.93 -16.38
C GLY A 250 -0.49 3.04 -16.44
N THR A 251 -0.65 1.87 -17.02
CA THR A 251 0.43 0.92 -17.33
C THR A 251 1.43 1.58 -18.27
N LEU A 252 2.72 1.30 -18.09
CA LEU A 252 3.80 1.85 -18.91
C LEU A 252 4.42 0.76 -19.81
N GLY A 253 4.94 1.17 -20.95
CA GLY A 253 5.85 0.34 -21.76
C GLY A 253 5.21 -0.53 -22.86
N PHE A 254 3.90 -0.48 -23.06
CA PHE A 254 3.22 -1.21 -24.14
C PHE A 254 2.40 -0.28 -25.04
N ALA A 255 2.25 -0.62 -26.32
CA ALA A 255 1.56 0.21 -27.31
C ALA A 255 0.06 0.45 -26.99
N ASN A 256 -0.59 -0.49 -26.30
CA ASN A 256 -2.00 -0.43 -25.91
C ASN A 256 -2.18 -0.15 -24.41
N SER A 257 -1.19 0.42 -23.74
CA SER A 257 -1.22 0.73 -22.30
C SER A 257 -1.47 2.21 -22.05
N GLY A 258 -1.75 2.55 -20.78
CA GLY A 258 -1.91 3.94 -20.36
C GLY A 258 -3.35 4.46 -20.43
N ASN A 259 -4.32 3.61 -20.78
CA ASN A 259 -5.73 4.01 -20.89
C ASN A 259 -6.52 3.86 -19.57
N GLU A 260 -5.93 3.28 -18.54
CA GLU A 260 -6.60 3.05 -17.25
C GLU A 260 -7.18 4.34 -16.63
N PRO A 261 -6.50 5.50 -16.66
CA PRO A 261 -7.09 6.75 -16.18
C PRO A 261 -8.37 7.14 -16.92
N TYR A 262 -8.41 6.96 -18.24
CA TYR A 262 -9.61 7.21 -19.03
C TYR A 262 -10.75 6.26 -18.67
N SER A 263 -10.43 4.96 -18.49
CA SER A 263 -11.42 3.96 -18.09
C SER A 263 -12.07 4.30 -16.75
N GLU A 264 -11.29 4.74 -15.76
CA GLU A 264 -11.81 5.26 -14.48
C GLU A 264 -12.78 6.43 -14.67
N TYR A 265 -12.36 7.42 -15.45
CA TYR A 265 -13.15 8.64 -15.70
C TYR A 265 -14.45 8.37 -16.46
N TYR A 266 -14.43 7.53 -17.49
CA TYR A 266 -15.61 7.25 -18.29
C TYR A 266 -16.52 6.21 -17.62
N ALA A 267 -15.99 5.19 -16.97
CA ALA A 267 -16.81 4.19 -16.27
C ALA A 267 -17.58 4.80 -15.10
N CYS A 268 -17.00 5.74 -14.34
CA CYS A 268 -17.72 6.39 -13.25
C CYS A 268 -18.95 7.20 -13.73
N GLN A 269 -19.00 7.63 -14.98
CA GLN A 269 -20.16 8.30 -15.56
C GLN A 269 -21.32 7.31 -15.79
N ILE A 270 -21.03 6.07 -16.20
CA ILE A 270 -22.03 4.99 -16.29
C ILE A 270 -22.61 4.72 -14.90
N ALA A 271 -21.75 4.54 -13.89
CA ALA A 271 -22.19 4.32 -12.51
C ALA A 271 -23.07 5.48 -12.00
N LYS A 272 -22.68 6.73 -12.27
CA LYS A 272 -23.45 7.94 -11.93
C LYS A 272 -24.82 7.93 -12.59
N MET A 273 -24.90 7.62 -13.88
CA MET A 273 -26.17 7.59 -14.61
C MET A 273 -27.10 6.46 -14.12
N MET A 274 -26.55 5.31 -13.76
CA MET A 274 -27.31 4.23 -13.11
C MET A 274 -27.82 4.64 -11.72
N GLY A 275 -27.21 5.63 -11.08
CA GLY A 275 -27.51 6.08 -9.72
C GLY A 275 -26.85 5.20 -8.66
N LEU A 276 -25.66 4.66 -8.95
CA LEU A 276 -24.90 3.83 -8.04
C LEU A 276 -24.05 4.67 -7.08
N ASN A 277 -23.80 4.14 -5.89
CA ASN A 277 -22.80 4.68 -4.98
C ASN A 277 -21.41 4.32 -5.52
N ALA A 278 -20.75 5.27 -6.16
CA ALA A 278 -19.44 5.07 -6.78
C ALA A 278 -18.53 6.29 -6.56
N VAL A 279 -17.24 6.01 -6.47
CA VAL A 279 -16.21 7.05 -6.42
C VAL A 279 -16.23 7.84 -7.73
N ARG A 280 -16.13 9.16 -7.61
CA ARG A 280 -16.02 10.07 -8.77
C ARG A 280 -14.56 10.23 -9.15
N TYR A 281 -14.29 10.15 -10.44
CA TYR A 281 -12.96 10.33 -11.00
C TYR A 281 -12.92 11.55 -11.90
N ASP A 282 -11.78 12.24 -11.89
CA ASP A 282 -11.41 13.30 -12.81
C ASP A 282 -10.06 12.98 -13.46
N LEU A 283 -9.71 13.67 -14.54
CA LEU A 283 -8.44 13.52 -15.24
C LEU A 283 -7.54 14.72 -15.01
N GLU A 284 -6.28 14.45 -14.70
CA GLU A 284 -5.28 15.49 -14.52
C GLU A 284 -3.90 15.03 -15.04
N ASN A 285 -3.14 15.95 -15.65
CA ASN A 285 -1.72 15.73 -15.89
C ASN A 285 -0.93 16.17 -14.67
N TRP A 286 -0.41 15.20 -13.92
CA TRP A 286 0.47 15.49 -12.79
C TRP A 286 1.90 15.06 -13.11
N LYS A 287 2.84 16.01 -13.00
CA LYS A 287 4.27 15.79 -13.34
C LYS A 287 4.49 15.27 -14.77
N GLY A 288 3.65 15.67 -15.72
CA GLY A 288 3.73 15.24 -17.11
C GLY A 288 3.14 13.86 -17.41
N ILE A 289 2.57 13.18 -16.40
CA ILE A 289 1.94 11.85 -16.55
C ILE A 289 0.43 12.00 -16.35
N LEU A 290 -0.34 11.39 -17.24
CA LEU A 290 -1.80 11.34 -17.11
C LEU A 290 -2.21 10.54 -15.87
N ALA A 291 -3.07 11.11 -15.06
CA ALA A 291 -3.68 10.46 -13.90
C ALA A 291 -5.20 10.50 -13.95
N SER A 292 -5.84 9.44 -13.47
CA SER A 292 -7.14 9.55 -12.84
C SER A 292 -6.94 10.01 -11.40
N LYS A 293 -7.77 10.96 -10.95
CA LYS A 293 -7.75 11.38 -9.55
C LYS A 293 -9.10 11.17 -8.91
N CYS A 294 -9.11 10.67 -7.69
CA CYS A 294 -10.32 10.49 -6.91
C CYS A 294 -10.09 10.84 -5.45
N LYS A 295 -11.16 11.30 -4.79
CA LYS A 295 -11.12 11.61 -3.35
C LYS A 295 -11.15 10.31 -2.53
N LEU A 296 -10.42 10.30 -1.43
CA LEU A 296 -10.48 9.23 -0.44
C LEU A 296 -11.92 9.10 0.09
N PHE A 297 -12.41 7.87 0.20
CA PHE A 297 -13.77 7.56 0.67
C PHE A 297 -13.82 7.00 2.10
N THR A 298 -12.66 6.76 2.71
CA THR A 298 -12.53 6.43 4.12
C THR A 298 -12.18 7.69 4.92
N ASP A 299 -12.31 7.61 6.22
CA ASP A 299 -11.88 8.64 7.17
C ASP A 299 -11.34 8.01 8.46
N ILE A 300 -10.99 8.83 9.42
CA ILE A 300 -10.42 8.39 10.69
C ILE A 300 -11.37 7.45 11.46
N ASN A 301 -12.69 7.57 11.27
CA ASN A 301 -13.72 6.80 11.97
C ASN A 301 -14.25 5.61 11.15
N THR A 302 -13.97 5.59 9.84
CA THR A 302 -14.56 4.64 8.89
C THR A 302 -13.47 3.84 8.19
N SER A 303 -13.45 2.52 8.41
CA SER A 303 -12.53 1.60 7.74
C SER A 303 -13.15 0.99 6.48
N PHE A 304 -12.31 0.71 5.48
CA PHE A 304 -12.65 -0.12 4.33
C PHE A 304 -12.05 -1.52 4.50
N ILE A 305 -12.88 -2.54 4.34
CA ILE A 305 -12.47 -3.94 4.41
C ILE A 305 -12.78 -4.60 3.06
N PRO A 306 -11.75 -5.00 2.28
CA PRO A 306 -11.95 -5.76 1.05
C PRO A 306 -12.68 -7.07 1.33
N ILE A 307 -13.66 -7.44 0.50
CA ILE A 307 -14.46 -8.64 0.76
C ILE A 307 -13.64 -9.93 0.76
N GLY A 308 -12.59 -10.00 -0.04
CA GLY A 308 -11.68 -11.16 -0.07
C GLY A 308 -10.90 -11.41 1.22
N ARG A 309 -10.88 -10.44 2.14
CA ARG A 309 -10.32 -10.63 3.49
C ARG A 309 -11.31 -11.26 4.46
N ILE A 310 -12.62 -11.15 4.17
CA ILE A 310 -13.70 -11.73 4.97
C ILE A 310 -14.11 -13.08 4.40
N VAL A 311 -14.49 -13.13 3.12
CA VAL A 311 -14.91 -14.34 2.40
C VAL A 311 -13.69 -14.92 1.67
N LYS A 312 -13.01 -15.87 2.32
CA LYS A 312 -11.72 -16.42 1.84
C LYS A 312 -11.88 -17.56 0.83
N THR A 313 -13.05 -18.19 0.78
CA THR A 313 -13.33 -19.38 -0.06
C THR A 313 -14.75 -19.35 -0.60
N GLY A 314 -15.06 -20.18 -1.62
CA GLY A 314 -16.41 -20.32 -2.18
C GLY A 314 -16.74 -19.36 -3.33
N GLY A 315 -15.79 -18.50 -3.73
CA GLY A 315 -15.92 -17.66 -4.92
C GLY A 315 -17.05 -16.62 -4.84
N LEU A 316 -17.54 -16.18 -6.01
CA LEU A 316 -18.57 -15.14 -6.11
C LEU A 316 -19.87 -15.56 -5.40
N LYS A 317 -20.24 -16.84 -5.45
CA LYS A 317 -21.45 -17.31 -4.79
C LYS A 317 -21.41 -17.10 -3.27
N ALA A 318 -20.30 -17.47 -2.62
CA ALA A 318 -20.13 -17.24 -1.17
C ALA A 318 -20.17 -15.75 -0.81
N VAL A 319 -19.67 -14.88 -1.70
CA VAL A 319 -19.75 -13.42 -1.52
C VAL A 319 -21.19 -12.94 -1.63
N LEU A 320 -21.96 -13.40 -2.62
CA LEU A 320 -23.39 -13.07 -2.75
C LEU A 320 -24.17 -13.52 -1.50
N ASP A 321 -23.98 -14.78 -1.09
CA ASP A 321 -24.62 -15.33 0.10
C ASP A 321 -24.27 -14.52 1.37
N TYR A 322 -23.02 -14.10 1.52
CA TYR A 322 -22.59 -13.26 2.65
C TYR A 322 -23.25 -11.88 2.63
N TYR A 323 -23.31 -11.20 1.48
CA TYR A 323 -23.97 -9.90 1.35
C TYR A 323 -25.48 -10.00 1.62
N ASP A 324 -26.12 -11.12 1.24
CA ASP A 324 -27.53 -11.36 1.55
C ASP A 324 -27.78 -11.47 3.08
N THR A 325 -26.80 -11.96 3.87
CA THR A 325 -26.89 -11.97 5.34
C THR A 325 -26.78 -10.58 5.97
N LEU A 326 -26.13 -9.62 5.31
CA LEU A 326 -25.98 -8.24 5.80
C LEU A 326 -27.22 -7.38 5.58
N GLY A 327 -28.12 -7.83 4.71
CA GLY A 327 -29.39 -7.16 4.43
C GLY A 327 -29.57 -6.66 3.01
N LYS A 328 -30.78 -6.20 2.72
CA LYS A 328 -31.22 -5.87 1.36
C LYS A 328 -30.36 -4.80 0.68
N GLU A 329 -29.96 -3.76 1.38
CA GLU A 329 -29.16 -2.67 0.82
C GLU A 329 -27.80 -3.17 0.33
N PHE A 330 -27.15 -4.02 1.12
CA PHE A 330 -25.88 -4.64 0.77
C PHE A 330 -26.00 -5.54 -0.46
N SER A 331 -27.00 -6.42 -0.45
CA SER A 331 -27.29 -7.33 -1.55
C SER A 331 -27.57 -6.59 -2.86
N GLU A 332 -28.42 -5.56 -2.82
CA GLU A 332 -28.80 -4.77 -4.00
C GLU A 332 -27.60 -3.97 -4.55
N GLN A 333 -26.74 -3.41 -3.69
CA GLN A 333 -25.56 -2.69 -4.17
C GLN A 333 -24.54 -3.63 -4.82
N LEU A 334 -24.30 -4.83 -4.27
CA LEU A 334 -23.43 -5.83 -4.88
C LEU A 334 -23.97 -6.26 -6.25
N ARG A 335 -25.28 -6.60 -6.35
CA ARG A 335 -25.93 -6.98 -7.60
C ARG A 335 -25.84 -5.86 -8.64
N SER A 336 -26.06 -4.62 -8.23
CA SER A 336 -25.97 -3.46 -9.11
C SER A 336 -24.53 -3.19 -9.59
N MET A 337 -23.51 -3.42 -8.75
CA MET A 337 -22.11 -3.35 -9.12
C MET A 337 -21.77 -4.42 -10.17
N LEU A 338 -22.24 -5.65 -10.01
CA LEU A 338 -21.99 -6.73 -10.97
C LEU A 338 -22.65 -6.45 -12.34
N ILE A 339 -23.83 -5.86 -12.35
CA ILE A 339 -24.48 -5.38 -13.60
C ILE A 339 -23.67 -4.22 -14.22
N PHE A 340 -23.21 -3.28 -13.42
CA PHE A 340 -22.34 -2.20 -13.88
C PHE A 340 -21.04 -2.74 -14.52
N ASP A 341 -20.39 -3.72 -13.88
CA ASP A 341 -19.20 -4.37 -14.43
C ASP A 341 -19.48 -5.08 -15.75
N ALA A 342 -20.65 -5.69 -15.90
CA ALA A 342 -21.08 -6.32 -17.15
C ALA A 342 -21.40 -5.31 -18.27
N VAL A 343 -21.86 -4.11 -17.95
CA VAL A 343 -22.09 -3.01 -18.91
C VAL A 343 -20.77 -2.36 -19.32
N SER A 344 -19.87 -2.11 -18.36
CA SER A 344 -18.58 -1.46 -18.58
C SER A 344 -17.48 -2.42 -19.02
N TYR A 345 -17.72 -3.73 -18.99
CA TYR A 345 -16.72 -4.79 -19.20
C TYR A 345 -15.51 -4.63 -18.28
N ASN A 346 -15.77 -4.50 -16.97
CA ASN A 346 -14.71 -4.45 -15.98
C ASN A 346 -14.12 -5.85 -15.74
N GLU A 347 -12.91 -6.08 -16.21
CA GLU A 347 -12.23 -7.37 -16.15
C GLU A 347 -11.49 -7.61 -14.83
N ASP A 348 -11.40 -6.60 -13.95
CA ASP A 348 -10.55 -6.63 -12.74
C ASP A 348 -11.34 -6.41 -11.43
N ARG A 349 -12.64 -6.68 -11.39
CA ARG A 349 -13.42 -6.62 -10.15
C ARG A 349 -13.12 -7.82 -9.23
N HIS A 350 -11.84 -8.07 -8.93
CA HIS A 350 -11.48 -9.09 -7.96
C HIS A 350 -11.91 -8.71 -6.54
N PHE A 351 -11.91 -9.66 -5.61
CA PHE A 351 -12.40 -9.48 -4.23
C PHE A 351 -11.60 -8.48 -3.38
N GLY A 352 -10.54 -7.89 -3.89
CA GLY A 352 -9.82 -6.77 -3.31
C GLY A 352 -10.37 -5.39 -3.71
N ASN A 353 -11.13 -5.31 -4.82
CA ASN A 353 -11.60 -4.06 -5.44
C ASN A 353 -13.05 -3.70 -5.08
N PHE A 354 -13.62 -4.34 -4.08
CA PHE A 354 -14.87 -3.97 -3.45
C PHE A 354 -14.97 -4.58 -2.05
N GLY A 355 -15.88 -4.12 -1.23
CA GLY A 355 -16.00 -4.59 0.15
C GLY A 355 -16.97 -3.75 0.97
N LEU A 356 -16.65 -3.62 2.23
CA LEU A 356 -17.55 -3.09 3.25
C LEU A 356 -16.91 -1.91 3.99
N LEU A 357 -17.73 -0.98 4.43
CA LEU A 357 -17.36 0.07 5.38
C LEU A 357 -17.73 -0.36 6.79
N ARG A 358 -16.85 -0.04 7.74
CA ARG A 358 -16.97 -0.38 9.14
C ARG A 358 -16.73 0.84 10.01
N ASP A 359 -17.56 1.04 10.99
CA ASP A 359 -17.32 2.02 12.04
C ASP A 359 -16.22 1.53 12.99
N ASN A 360 -15.19 2.37 13.21
CA ASN A 360 -14.03 2.01 14.02
C ASN A 360 -14.31 2.00 15.53
N HIS A 361 -15.33 2.72 16.00
CA HIS A 361 -15.66 2.80 17.42
C HIS A 361 -16.53 1.63 17.89
N THR A 362 -17.47 1.22 17.03
CA THR A 362 -18.39 0.12 17.36
C THR A 362 -17.91 -1.23 16.84
N GLY A 363 -17.08 -1.23 15.79
CA GLY A 363 -16.67 -2.44 15.11
C GLY A 363 -17.72 -3.00 14.15
N GLU A 364 -18.85 -2.32 13.96
CA GLU A 364 -19.97 -2.79 13.14
C GLU A 364 -19.81 -2.42 11.66
N ILE A 365 -20.29 -3.27 10.77
CA ILE A 365 -20.40 -2.98 9.34
C ILE A 365 -21.55 -2.00 9.15
N THR A 366 -21.28 -0.86 8.51
CA THR A 366 -22.23 0.24 8.36
C THR A 366 -22.82 0.35 6.96
N ALA A 367 -22.04 0.04 5.92
CA ALA A 367 -22.48 0.16 4.53
C ALA A 367 -21.60 -0.68 3.59
N PRO A 368 -22.08 -0.99 2.38
CA PRO A 368 -21.20 -1.39 1.29
C PRO A 368 -20.29 -0.23 0.89
N ALA A 369 -19.01 -0.51 0.58
CA ALA A 369 -18.11 0.51 0.06
C ALA A 369 -18.58 1.05 -1.30
N PRO A 370 -18.31 2.33 -1.63
CA PRO A 370 -18.60 2.83 -2.96
C PRO A 370 -17.82 2.03 -4.02
N ILE A 371 -18.35 1.93 -5.23
CA ILE A 371 -17.66 1.28 -6.37
C ILE A 371 -16.45 2.09 -6.74
N PHE A 372 -15.27 1.47 -6.80
CA PHE A 372 -14.00 2.08 -7.16
C PHE A 372 -13.17 1.11 -8.02
N ASP A 373 -12.03 1.55 -8.50
CA ASP A 373 -11.07 0.78 -9.31
C ASP A 373 -11.71 0.17 -10.58
N ASN A 374 -11.99 1.05 -11.54
CA ASN A 374 -12.57 0.70 -12.83
C ASN A 374 -11.56 0.83 -13.99
N GLY A 375 -10.25 0.81 -13.68
CA GLY A 375 -9.19 1.05 -14.64
C GLY A 375 -9.15 0.02 -15.78
N LEU A 376 -9.56 -1.23 -15.52
CA LEU A 376 -9.64 -2.28 -16.54
C LEU A 376 -11.06 -2.44 -17.11
N SER A 377 -11.73 -1.30 -17.33
CA SER A 377 -13.06 -1.22 -17.96
C SER A 377 -12.96 -0.67 -19.39
N LEU A 378 -14.07 -0.71 -20.10
CA LEU A 378 -14.28 -0.04 -21.38
C LEU A 378 -13.20 -0.38 -22.44
N PHE A 379 -12.76 -1.64 -22.40
CA PHE A 379 -11.80 -2.18 -23.36
C PHE A 379 -10.48 -1.40 -23.41
N ASN A 380 -9.93 -1.06 -22.25
CA ASN A 380 -8.74 -0.21 -22.12
C ASN A 380 -7.52 -0.72 -22.92
N TYR A 381 -7.36 -2.04 -23.08
CA TYR A 381 -6.26 -2.65 -23.85
C TYR A 381 -6.58 -2.88 -25.33
N ALA A 382 -7.80 -2.57 -25.80
CA ALA A 382 -8.17 -2.75 -27.20
C ALA A 382 -7.32 -1.87 -28.12
N MET A 383 -6.74 -2.46 -29.17
CA MET A 383 -6.05 -1.77 -30.25
C MET A 383 -7.05 -1.16 -31.23
N SER A 384 -6.59 -0.37 -32.19
CA SER A 384 -7.46 0.28 -33.20
C SER A 384 -8.31 -0.73 -33.98
N ASP A 385 -7.74 -1.88 -34.35
CA ASP A 385 -8.44 -2.94 -35.06
C ASP A 385 -9.51 -3.61 -34.17
N ASP A 386 -9.22 -3.78 -32.89
CA ASP A 386 -10.19 -4.29 -31.90
C ASP A 386 -11.36 -3.31 -31.72
N ILE A 387 -11.06 -2.01 -31.67
CA ILE A 387 -12.08 -0.95 -31.55
C ILE A 387 -12.99 -0.92 -32.80
N ALA A 388 -12.43 -1.16 -33.98
CA ALA A 388 -13.22 -1.28 -35.22
C ALA A 388 -14.15 -2.51 -35.19
N ASN A 389 -13.75 -3.58 -34.50
CA ASN A 389 -14.50 -4.85 -34.39
C ASN A 389 -14.88 -5.16 -32.92
N LEU A 390 -15.36 -4.16 -32.19
CA LEU A 390 -15.53 -4.23 -30.73
C LEU A 390 -16.47 -5.34 -30.27
N ASP A 391 -17.46 -5.70 -31.09
CA ASP A 391 -18.40 -6.80 -30.78
C ASP A 391 -17.69 -8.17 -30.74
N GLU A 392 -16.71 -8.40 -31.60
CA GLU A 392 -15.93 -9.65 -31.59
C GLU A 392 -14.90 -9.62 -30.46
N TYR A 393 -14.25 -8.49 -30.24
CA TYR A 393 -13.32 -8.32 -29.14
C TYR A 393 -13.99 -8.54 -27.77
N ALA A 394 -15.20 -8.01 -27.58
CA ALA A 394 -15.98 -8.17 -26.35
C ALA A 394 -16.27 -9.63 -25.98
N LYS A 395 -16.42 -10.54 -26.98
CA LYS A 395 -16.63 -11.97 -26.74
C LYS A 395 -15.44 -12.65 -26.07
N THR A 396 -14.25 -12.06 -26.16
CA THR A 396 -13.03 -12.59 -25.54
C THR A 396 -12.82 -12.05 -24.13
N ARG A 397 -13.68 -11.14 -23.65
CA ARG A 397 -13.57 -10.49 -22.34
C ARG A 397 -14.44 -11.18 -21.33
N GLY A 398 -14.00 -11.24 -20.06
CA GLY A 398 -14.72 -11.87 -18.99
C GLY A 398 -14.44 -11.22 -17.64
N PRO A 399 -15.28 -11.49 -16.64
CA PRO A 399 -15.09 -10.97 -15.29
C PRO A 399 -13.92 -11.65 -14.56
N ALA A 400 -13.45 -11.06 -13.48
CA ALA A 400 -12.33 -11.54 -12.66
C ALA A 400 -12.62 -12.84 -11.86
N TYR A 401 -13.76 -13.50 -12.06
CA TYR A 401 -14.24 -14.61 -11.22
C TYR A 401 -14.04 -16.00 -11.83
N GLY A 402 -13.02 -16.18 -12.66
CA GLY A 402 -12.70 -17.48 -13.26
C GLY A 402 -13.60 -17.83 -14.47
N ASN A 403 -14.11 -19.05 -14.56
CA ASN A 403 -14.84 -19.54 -15.74
C ASN A 403 -16.30 -19.08 -15.83
N ILE A 404 -16.65 -17.95 -15.24
CA ILE A 404 -18.01 -17.39 -15.25
C ILE A 404 -18.05 -16.24 -16.27
N SER A 405 -19.09 -16.19 -17.12
CA SER A 405 -19.29 -15.07 -18.04
C SER A 405 -20.06 -13.92 -17.42
N PHE A 406 -19.93 -12.72 -17.98
CA PHE A 406 -20.79 -11.59 -17.60
C PHE A 406 -22.27 -11.90 -17.77
N GLU A 407 -22.65 -12.65 -18.79
CA GLU A 407 -24.03 -13.09 -19.05
C GLU A 407 -24.58 -13.96 -17.94
N SER A 408 -23.80 -14.95 -17.49
CA SER A 408 -24.19 -15.84 -16.40
C SER A 408 -24.38 -15.08 -15.09
N ILE A 409 -23.48 -14.13 -14.79
CA ILE A 409 -23.61 -13.25 -13.62
C ILE A 409 -24.91 -12.42 -13.73
N CYS A 410 -25.13 -11.78 -14.88
CA CYS A 410 -26.34 -10.97 -15.08
C CYS A 410 -27.62 -11.77 -14.91
N GLN A 411 -27.67 -13.02 -15.41
CA GLN A 411 -28.86 -13.91 -15.22
C GLN A 411 -29.12 -14.20 -13.74
N GLU A 412 -28.07 -14.33 -12.92
CA GLU A 412 -28.22 -14.61 -11.49
C GLU A 412 -28.61 -13.38 -10.67
N VAL A 413 -28.07 -12.19 -11.03
CA VAL A 413 -28.16 -11.00 -10.16
C VAL A 413 -29.20 -9.98 -10.60
N THR A 414 -29.77 -10.09 -11.81
CA THR A 414 -30.71 -9.10 -12.33
C THR A 414 -32.06 -9.18 -11.63
N GLY A 415 -32.46 -8.11 -10.97
CA GLY A 415 -33.75 -7.91 -10.36
C GLY A 415 -34.45 -6.63 -10.86
N LYS A 416 -35.56 -6.29 -10.25
CA LYS A 416 -36.34 -5.09 -10.64
C LYS A 416 -35.51 -3.80 -10.53
N LEU A 417 -34.69 -3.67 -9.51
CA LEU A 417 -33.83 -2.47 -9.31
C LEU A 417 -32.81 -2.36 -10.43
N GLN A 418 -32.11 -3.43 -10.76
CA GLN A 418 -31.06 -3.44 -11.79
C GLN A 418 -31.67 -3.13 -13.18
N ILE A 419 -32.86 -3.64 -13.50
CA ILE A 419 -33.59 -3.27 -14.72
C ILE A 419 -33.89 -1.77 -14.76
N GLN A 420 -34.35 -1.19 -13.65
CA GLN A 420 -34.61 0.26 -13.56
C GLN A 420 -33.30 1.08 -13.76
N GLN A 421 -32.20 0.64 -13.19
CA GLN A 421 -30.89 1.27 -13.35
C GLN A 421 -30.40 1.18 -14.79
N LEU A 422 -30.50 0.01 -15.44
CA LEU A 422 -30.16 -0.18 -16.85
C LEU A 422 -30.99 0.73 -17.78
N ARG A 423 -32.29 0.90 -17.50
CA ARG A 423 -33.14 1.77 -18.32
C ARG A 423 -32.69 3.24 -18.33
N LYS A 424 -32.06 3.70 -17.26
CA LYS A 424 -31.50 5.08 -17.22
C LYS A 424 -30.35 5.29 -18.20
N LEU A 425 -29.70 4.20 -18.64
CA LEU A 425 -28.61 4.26 -19.59
C LEU A 425 -29.05 4.28 -21.05
N ILE A 426 -30.35 4.15 -21.36
CA ILE A 426 -30.83 4.21 -22.74
C ILE A 426 -30.51 5.58 -23.35
N GLY A 427 -29.74 5.61 -24.44
CA GLY A 427 -29.27 6.83 -25.07
C GLY A 427 -28.08 7.48 -24.36
N PHE A 428 -27.42 6.78 -23.44
CA PHE A 428 -26.25 7.30 -22.72
C PHE A 428 -25.13 7.71 -23.68
N LYS A 429 -24.51 8.84 -23.36
CA LYS A 429 -23.31 9.36 -23.99
C LYS A 429 -22.34 9.85 -22.91
N PHE A 430 -21.04 9.63 -23.16
CA PHE A 430 -20.02 10.16 -22.26
C PHE A 430 -19.95 11.68 -22.33
N GLU A 431 -19.84 12.32 -21.19
CA GLU A 431 -19.40 13.72 -21.10
C GLU A 431 -17.90 13.75 -21.40
N ARG A 432 -17.48 14.59 -22.36
CA ARG A 432 -16.06 14.78 -22.70
C ARG A 432 -15.39 15.65 -21.64
N HIS A 433 -14.20 15.21 -21.19
CA HIS A 433 -13.40 16.05 -20.33
C HIS A 433 -12.95 17.32 -21.08
N PRO A 434 -12.93 18.52 -20.45
CA PRO A 434 -12.64 19.79 -21.18
C PRO A 434 -11.27 19.85 -21.86
N LYS A 435 -10.29 19.06 -21.39
CA LYS A 435 -8.89 19.15 -21.84
C LYS A 435 -8.30 17.81 -22.32
N ILE A 436 -8.78 16.69 -21.80
CA ILE A 436 -8.10 15.39 -21.91
C ILE A 436 -9.12 14.31 -22.26
N ASN A 437 -9.04 13.75 -23.48
CA ASN A 437 -9.99 12.72 -23.92
C ASN A 437 -9.29 11.62 -24.69
N LEU A 438 -9.91 10.46 -24.77
CA LEU A 438 -9.63 9.45 -25.78
C LEU A 438 -10.04 9.97 -27.16
N PRO A 439 -9.50 9.42 -28.26
CA PRO A 439 -9.97 9.74 -29.61
C PRO A 439 -11.48 9.56 -29.75
N GLU A 440 -12.13 10.50 -30.45
CA GLU A 440 -13.60 10.49 -30.63
C GLU A 440 -14.12 9.23 -31.31
N GLU A 441 -13.38 8.69 -32.26
CA GLU A 441 -13.72 7.43 -32.92
C GLU A 441 -13.82 6.27 -31.91
N ARG A 442 -12.86 6.18 -30.99
CA ARG A 442 -12.83 5.19 -29.93
C ARG A 442 -14.02 5.37 -28.97
N LEU A 443 -14.27 6.60 -28.51
CA LEU A 443 -15.40 6.89 -27.62
C LEU A 443 -16.74 6.57 -28.28
N ASN A 444 -16.93 6.95 -29.54
CA ASN A 444 -18.14 6.66 -30.28
C ASN A 444 -18.37 5.15 -30.46
N SER A 445 -17.31 4.37 -30.69
CA SER A 445 -17.39 2.90 -30.80
C SER A 445 -17.79 2.26 -29.45
N ILE A 446 -17.17 2.71 -28.35
CA ILE A 446 -17.53 2.25 -27.01
C ILE A 446 -18.99 2.60 -26.68
N GLU A 447 -19.42 3.83 -26.95
CA GLU A 447 -20.82 4.25 -26.71
C GLU A 447 -21.83 3.40 -27.46
N LYS A 448 -21.57 3.11 -28.73
CA LYS A 448 -22.42 2.22 -29.53
C LYS A 448 -22.49 0.81 -28.96
N HIS A 449 -21.34 0.29 -28.51
CA HIS A 449 -21.27 -1.03 -27.91
C HIS A 449 -22.01 -1.08 -26.56
N VAL A 450 -21.83 -0.08 -25.70
CA VAL A 450 -22.53 0.07 -24.40
C VAL A 450 -24.06 0.11 -24.65
N GLU A 451 -24.52 0.92 -25.58
CA GLU A 451 -25.95 0.99 -25.93
C GLU A 451 -26.49 -0.38 -26.38
N LYS A 452 -25.74 -1.09 -27.23
CA LYS A 452 -26.10 -2.46 -27.67
C LYS A 452 -26.16 -3.42 -26.47
N ARG A 453 -25.16 -3.35 -25.59
CA ARG A 453 -25.07 -4.16 -24.39
C ARG A 453 -26.28 -3.95 -23.46
N ILE A 454 -26.63 -2.69 -23.21
CA ILE A 454 -27.81 -2.34 -22.40
C ILE A 454 -29.08 -2.97 -22.98
N ARG A 455 -29.28 -2.86 -24.30
CA ARG A 455 -30.45 -3.46 -24.97
C ARG A 455 -30.48 -4.98 -24.88
N GLN A 456 -29.32 -5.65 -24.86
CA GLN A 456 -29.21 -7.09 -24.64
C GLN A 456 -29.61 -7.49 -23.23
N LEU A 457 -29.14 -6.74 -22.21
CA LEU A 457 -29.41 -7.01 -20.80
C LEU A 457 -30.85 -6.66 -20.38
N LEU A 458 -31.56 -5.85 -21.16
CA LEU A 458 -32.97 -5.51 -20.94
C LEU A 458 -33.98 -6.48 -21.61
N LYS A 459 -33.51 -7.43 -22.44
CA LYS A 459 -34.34 -8.49 -23.05
C LYS A 459 -34.51 -9.65 -22.09
#